data_5b462cf89d69822c573fa9606f591584
#
_entry.id   5b462cf89d69822c573fa9606f591584
#
_cell.length_a   1.000
_cell.length_b   1.000
_cell.length_c   1.000
_cell.angle_alpha   90.00
_cell.angle_beta   90.00
_cell.angle_gamma   90.00
#
_symmetry.space_group_name_H-M   'P 1'
#
loop_
_entity.id
_entity.type
_entity.pdbx_description
1 polymer ?
#
loop_
_entity_poly.entity_id
_entity_poly.type
_entity_poly.pdbx_seq_one_letter_code
_entity_poly.pdbx_strand_id
1 'polypeptide(L)'
;MNIDSFKDVQYVNLITFKRDGTEVVTPVWIAGFQNSLVVTTNINAGKVKRVRNNGKAMIYETNQSGSKQLSEELYVQASLIEDSKLKDQAVAVIKEKYGLMAKMMI
;
A
#
# COMPACT_ATOMS: atom_id res chain seq x y z
N MET A 1 5.68 -14.42 6.59
CA MET A 1 5.41 -12.99 6.80
C MET A 1 3.93 -12.76 6.97
N ASN A 2 3.56 -11.73 7.70
CA ASN A 2 2.17 -11.34 7.90
C ASN A 2 2.04 -9.81 7.77
N ILE A 3 0.83 -9.30 7.94
CA ILE A 3 0.54 -7.87 7.82
C ILE A 3 1.43 -7.04 8.75
N ASP A 4 1.66 -7.48 9.98
CA ASP A 4 2.46 -6.74 10.95
C ASP A 4 3.91 -6.52 10.48
N SER A 5 4.43 -7.41 9.64
CA SER A 5 5.79 -7.28 9.11
C SER A 5 5.99 -6.04 8.25
N PHE A 6 4.91 -5.43 7.76
CA PHE A 6 4.97 -4.29 6.85
C PHE A 6 4.70 -2.94 7.50
N LYS A 7 4.37 -2.90 8.80
CA LYS A 7 4.03 -1.64 9.48
C LYS A 7 5.14 -0.62 9.46
N ASP A 8 6.39 -1.08 9.61
CA ASP A 8 7.56 -0.20 9.71
C ASP A 8 8.39 -0.17 8.43
N VAL A 9 7.94 -0.84 7.39
CA VAL A 9 8.61 -0.86 6.09
C VAL A 9 8.42 0.49 5.42
N GLN A 10 9.47 1.00 4.78
CA GLN A 10 9.46 2.33 4.18
C GLN A 10 8.78 2.35 2.81
N TYR A 11 9.06 1.37 1.97
CA TYR A 11 8.51 1.30 0.61
C TYR A 11 7.99 -0.10 0.34
N VAL A 12 6.83 -0.16 -0.31
CA VAL A 12 6.18 -1.41 -0.67
C VAL A 12 5.74 -1.33 -2.13
N ASN A 13 5.94 -2.42 -2.86
CA ASN A 13 5.28 -2.58 -4.15
C ASN A 13 3.90 -3.21 -3.91
N LEU A 14 2.88 -2.56 -4.45
CA LEU A 14 1.53 -3.10 -4.49
C LEU A 14 1.30 -3.71 -5.86
N ILE A 15 1.00 -5.00 -5.91
CA ILE A 15 0.70 -5.71 -7.14
C ILE A 15 -0.81 -5.89 -7.22
N THR A 16 -1.41 -5.35 -8.26
CA THR A 16 -2.83 -5.52 -8.58
C THR A 16 -2.96 -6.29 -9.89
N PHE A 17 -4.16 -6.78 -10.17
CA PHE A 17 -4.38 -7.68 -11.30
C PHE A 17 -5.42 -7.12 -12.25
N LYS A 18 -5.10 -7.13 -13.55
CA LYS A 18 -6.07 -6.83 -14.59
C LYS A 18 -7.05 -8.00 -14.73
N ARG A 19 -8.12 -7.80 -15.49
CA ARG A 19 -9.14 -8.84 -15.71
C ARG A 19 -8.57 -10.10 -16.32
N ASP A 20 -7.53 -9.98 -17.15
CA ASP A 20 -6.86 -11.12 -17.79
C ASP A 20 -5.81 -11.79 -16.89
N GLY A 21 -5.66 -11.32 -15.65
CA GLY A 21 -4.69 -11.84 -14.71
C GLY A 21 -3.31 -11.19 -14.77
N THR A 22 -3.10 -10.25 -15.68
CA THR A 22 -1.79 -9.56 -15.80
C THR A 22 -1.51 -8.74 -14.55
N GLU A 23 -0.30 -8.89 -14.00
CA GLU A 23 0.14 -8.15 -12.84
C GLU A 23 0.54 -6.71 -13.20
N VAL A 24 0.17 -5.77 -12.33
CA VAL A 24 0.62 -4.39 -12.43
C VAL A 24 1.26 -4.01 -11.10
N VAL A 25 2.53 -3.63 -11.13
CA VAL A 25 3.35 -3.33 -9.95
C VAL A 25 3.46 -1.82 -9.79
N THR A 26 3.14 -1.31 -8.58
CA THR A 26 3.21 0.12 -8.28
C THR A 26 3.84 0.32 -6.90
N PRO A 27 4.92 1.12 -6.78
CA PRO A 27 5.45 1.47 -5.46
C PRO A 27 4.48 2.43 -4.76
N VAL A 28 4.23 2.17 -3.47
CA VAL A 28 3.30 2.97 -2.66
C VAL A 28 3.85 3.18 -1.26
N TRP A 29 3.36 4.22 -0.60
CA TRP A 29 3.55 4.42 0.83
C TRP A 29 2.54 3.58 1.60
N ILE A 30 2.97 3.03 2.74
CA ILE A 30 2.15 2.12 3.53
C ILE A 30 2.30 2.44 5.02
N ALA A 31 1.23 2.25 5.78
CA ALA A 31 1.26 2.41 7.24
C ALA A 31 0.30 1.43 7.89
N GLY A 32 0.58 1.09 9.16
CA GLY A 32 -0.35 0.32 9.96
C GLY A 32 -1.51 1.20 10.42
N PHE A 33 -2.72 0.68 10.38
CA PHE A 33 -3.92 1.39 10.78
C PHE A 33 -4.95 0.40 11.31
N GLN A 34 -5.29 0.54 12.60
CA GLN A 34 -6.12 -0.44 13.30
C GLN A 34 -5.48 -1.82 13.16
N ASN A 35 -6.10 -2.85 12.76
CA ASN A 35 -5.48 -4.17 12.57
C ASN A 35 -5.17 -4.46 11.11
N SER A 36 -4.93 -3.41 10.33
CA SER A 36 -4.74 -3.50 8.88
C SER A 36 -3.57 -2.65 8.44
N LEU A 37 -3.31 -2.66 7.14
CA LEU A 37 -2.39 -1.76 6.48
C LEU A 37 -3.19 -0.85 5.55
N VAL A 38 -2.75 0.40 5.42
CA VAL A 38 -3.37 1.36 4.50
C VAL A 38 -2.31 1.93 3.57
N VAL A 39 -2.74 2.21 2.35
CA VAL A 39 -1.92 2.88 1.34
C VAL A 39 -2.71 4.04 0.77
N THR A 40 -2.01 5.10 0.35
CA THR A 40 -2.66 6.20 -0.35
C THR A 40 -2.46 6.07 -1.85
N THR A 41 -3.45 6.48 -2.60
CA THR A 41 -3.39 6.47 -4.06
C THR A 41 -4.36 7.51 -4.62
N ASN A 42 -4.10 7.92 -5.86
CA ASN A 42 -5.04 8.79 -6.58
C ASN A 42 -6.30 7.97 -6.92
N ILE A 43 -7.46 8.54 -6.65
CA ILE A 43 -8.75 7.86 -6.89
C ILE A 43 -8.94 7.48 -8.36
N ASN A 44 -8.30 8.18 -9.28
CA ASN A 44 -8.38 7.90 -10.71
C ASN A 44 -7.29 6.95 -11.20
N ALA A 45 -6.45 6.44 -10.28
CA ALA A 45 -5.39 5.52 -10.67
C ALA A 45 -5.97 4.16 -11.08
N GLY A 46 -5.31 3.52 -12.04
CA GLY A 46 -5.73 2.19 -12.51
C GLY A 46 -5.79 1.14 -11.42
N LYS A 47 -4.90 1.21 -10.39
CA LYS A 47 -4.92 0.28 -9.27
C LYS A 47 -6.19 0.35 -8.44
N VAL A 48 -6.79 1.54 -8.29
CA VAL A 48 -8.08 1.70 -7.61
C VAL A 48 -9.17 0.94 -8.35
N LYS A 49 -9.19 1.08 -9.67
CA LYS A 49 -10.15 0.39 -10.52
C LYS A 49 -9.99 -1.13 -10.43
N ARG A 50 -8.75 -1.62 -10.43
CA ARG A 50 -8.46 -3.06 -10.32
C ARG A 50 -8.90 -3.62 -8.98
N VAL A 51 -8.68 -2.90 -7.88
CA VAL A 51 -9.12 -3.31 -6.54
C VAL A 51 -10.66 -3.38 -6.47
N ARG A 52 -11.36 -2.43 -7.05
CA ARG A 52 -12.83 -2.47 -7.12
C ARG A 52 -13.34 -3.71 -7.84
N ASN A 53 -12.59 -4.18 -8.84
CA ASN A 53 -13.02 -5.32 -9.65
C ASN A 53 -12.88 -6.67 -8.92
N ASN A 54 -11.78 -6.91 -8.19
CA ASN A 54 -11.61 -8.22 -7.56
C ASN A 54 -10.99 -8.21 -6.17
N GLY A 55 -10.40 -7.11 -5.72
CA GLY A 55 -9.84 -6.99 -4.38
C GLY A 55 -8.58 -7.82 -4.12
N LYS A 56 -8.13 -8.64 -5.04
CA LYS A 56 -6.93 -9.44 -4.87
C LYS A 56 -5.69 -8.60 -5.11
N ALA A 57 -4.71 -8.72 -4.22
CA ALA A 57 -3.45 -8.00 -4.35
C ALA A 57 -2.32 -8.77 -3.69
N MET A 58 -1.10 -8.37 -3.99
CA MET A 58 0.10 -8.83 -3.29
C MET A 58 0.91 -7.61 -2.88
N ILE A 59 1.68 -7.75 -1.81
CA ILE A 59 2.65 -6.73 -1.41
C ILE A 59 3.99 -7.37 -1.11
N TYR A 60 5.07 -6.62 -1.33
CA TYR A 60 6.40 -6.98 -0.85
C TYR A 60 7.22 -5.71 -0.63
N GLU A 61 8.18 -5.78 0.28
CA GLU A 61 9.07 -4.66 0.55
C GLU A 61 9.94 -4.36 -0.67
N THR A 62 10.15 -3.07 -0.94
CA THR A 62 10.97 -2.61 -2.05
C THR A 62 11.79 -1.39 -1.67
N ASN A 63 12.60 -0.90 -2.61
CA ASN A 63 13.32 0.37 -2.49
C ASN A 63 12.46 1.53 -3.01
N GLN A 64 12.99 2.74 -2.96
CA GLN A 64 12.26 3.95 -3.34
C GLN A 64 11.71 3.90 -4.78
N SER A 65 12.47 3.31 -5.70
CA SER A 65 12.07 3.25 -7.11
C SER A 65 11.15 2.05 -7.42
N GLY A 66 11.00 1.12 -6.49
CA GLY A 66 10.22 -0.10 -6.73
C GLY A 66 10.96 -1.15 -7.55
N SER A 67 12.26 -0.99 -7.78
CA SER A 67 13.02 -1.84 -8.70
C SER A 67 13.55 -3.13 -8.07
N LYS A 68 13.48 -3.27 -6.73
CA LYS A 68 14.01 -4.44 -6.02
C LYS A 68 12.95 -5.10 -5.18
N GLN A 69 13.01 -6.42 -5.07
CA GLN A 69 12.18 -7.17 -4.14
C GLN A 69 13.03 -7.50 -2.90
N LEU A 70 12.70 -6.87 -1.78
CA LEU A 70 13.47 -7.00 -0.53
C LEU A 70 12.85 -7.95 0.47
N SER A 71 11.66 -8.47 0.20
CA SER A 71 10.99 -9.46 1.05
C SER A 71 10.19 -10.43 0.21
N GLU A 72 9.68 -11.47 0.86
CA GLU A 72 8.72 -12.37 0.22
C GLU A 72 7.40 -11.65 -0.07
N GLU A 73 6.67 -12.15 -1.02
CA GLU A 73 5.35 -11.66 -1.37
C GLU A 73 4.33 -12.10 -0.31
N LEU A 74 3.41 -11.19 0.03
CA LEU A 74 2.27 -11.50 0.88
C LEU A 74 0.99 -11.25 0.09
N TYR A 75 0.16 -12.28 -0.04
CA TYR A 75 -1.17 -12.14 -0.64
C TYR A 75 -2.11 -11.48 0.34
N VAL A 76 -2.83 -10.46 -0.11
CA VAL A 76 -3.73 -9.67 0.73
C VAL A 76 -5.06 -9.47 0.04
N GLN A 77 -6.08 -9.18 0.84
CA GLN A 77 -7.37 -8.71 0.35
C GLN A 77 -7.39 -7.19 0.48
N ALA A 78 -7.53 -6.50 -0.63
CA ALA A 78 -7.57 -5.05 -0.67
C ALA A 78 -9.00 -4.56 -0.87
N SER A 79 -9.33 -3.44 -0.24
CA SER A 79 -10.61 -2.77 -0.43
C SER A 79 -10.42 -1.27 -0.31
N LEU A 80 -11.36 -0.50 -0.86
CA LEU A 80 -11.34 0.95 -0.76
C LEU A 80 -11.99 1.38 0.54
N ILE A 81 -11.40 2.39 1.18
CA ILE A 81 -12.04 3.04 2.31
C ILE A 81 -12.99 4.09 1.74
N GLU A 82 -14.29 3.85 1.89
CA GLU A 82 -15.32 4.75 1.36
C GLU A 82 -15.87 5.71 2.43
N ASP A 83 -15.73 5.35 3.70
CA ASP A 83 -16.11 6.23 4.82
C ASP A 83 -15.13 7.39 4.90
N SER A 84 -15.61 8.63 4.80
CA SER A 84 -14.76 9.81 4.75
C SER A 84 -13.97 10.03 6.04
N LYS A 85 -14.55 9.69 7.19
CA LYS A 85 -13.89 9.84 8.50
C LYS A 85 -12.73 8.86 8.65
N LEU A 86 -12.94 7.59 8.29
CA LEU A 86 -11.89 6.58 8.29
C LEU A 86 -10.80 6.92 7.28
N LYS A 87 -11.19 7.43 6.13
CA LYS A 87 -10.24 7.84 5.09
C LYS A 87 -9.33 8.95 5.59
N ASP A 88 -9.89 9.96 6.26
CA ASP A 88 -9.09 11.06 6.81
C ASP A 88 -8.13 10.56 7.89
N GLN A 89 -8.56 9.64 8.74
CA GLN A 89 -7.71 9.04 9.77
C GLN A 89 -6.58 8.23 9.15
N ALA A 90 -6.86 7.45 8.12
CA ALA A 90 -5.85 6.64 7.44
C ALA A 90 -4.81 7.53 6.76
N VAL A 91 -5.24 8.58 6.09
CA VAL A 91 -4.34 9.55 5.44
C VAL A 91 -3.45 10.23 6.49
N ALA A 92 -4.02 10.60 7.64
CA ALA A 92 -3.25 11.21 8.72
C ALA A 92 -2.15 10.29 9.24
N VAL A 93 -2.43 9.01 9.40
CA VAL A 93 -1.43 8.01 9.84
C VAL A 93 -0.27 7.92 8.85
N ILE A 94 -0.56 7.90 7.56
CA ILE A 94 0.47 7.85 6.52
C ILE A 94 1.31 9.13 6.52
N LYS A 95 0.68 10.28 6.61
CA LYS A 95 1.39 11.57 6.66
C LYS A 95 2.31 11.65 7.89
N GLU A 96 1.85 11.18 9.03
CA GLU A 96 2.66 11.17 10.25
C GLU A 96 3.89 10.29 10.10
N LYS A 97 3.72 9.07 9.59
CA LYS A 97 4.83 8.13 9.38
C LYS A 97 5.89 8.71 8.44
N TYR A 98 5.50 9.19 7.29
CA TYR A 98 6.46 9.66 6.28
C TYR A 98 6.98 11.06 6.56
N GLY A 99 6.22 11.87 7.28
CA GLY A 99 6.71 13.16 7.77
C GLY A 99 7.84 12.99 8.77
N LEU A 100 7.75 12.04 9.70
CA LEU A 100 8.82 11.72 10.63
C LEU A 100 10.06 11.20 9.91
N MET A 101 9.89 10.34 8.93
CA MET A 101 10.99 9.81 8.12
C MET A 101 11.72 10.93 7.38
N ALA A 102 10.99 11.88 6.80
CA ALA A 102 11.56 13.02 6.12
C ALA A 102 12.40 13.87 7.08
N LYS A 103 11.94 14.09 8.31
CA LYS A 103 12.69 14.83 9.32
C LYS A 103 13.96 14.11 9.73
N MET A 104 13.95 12.80 9.78
CA MET A 104 15.12 12.00 10.16
C MET A 104 16.18 11.95 9.06
N MET A 105 15.81 12.27 7.82
CA MET A 105 16.74 12.27 6.70
C MET A 105 17.49 13.61 6.54
N ILE A 106 17.10 14.60 7.28
CA ILE A 106 17.74 15.92 7.28
C ILE A 106 18.78 15.97 8.39
#